data_d8f760d0b7c1627b14c85ee533e7fe6f
#
_entry.id   d8f760d0b7c1627b14c85ee533e7fe6f
#
_cell.length_a   1.000
_cell.length_b   1.000
_cell.length_c   1.000
_cell.angle_alpha   90.00
_cell.angle_beta   90.00
_cell.angle_gamma   90.00
#
_symmetry.space_group_name_H-M   'P 1'
#
loop_
_entity.id
_entity.type
_entity.pdbx_description
1 polymer ?
#
loop_
_entity_poly.entity_id
_entity_poly.type
_entity_poly.pdbx_seq_one_letter_code
_entity_poly.pdbx_strand_id
1 'polypeptide(L)'
;MLTMLVTPSQDERYAFIAEWYDPNAALFRRYELLYYPKDGSVEMYDMKNRCRFLNRTKYEDLHFKDLFVGNKITIFSRHLNLVDYGDQYTSRMLGSRKERTLALLKPDTALKLGEVIDMIINAGFTITKAKMMKLSRGEAIDFHADHQAKPYYNELLEFITSGPVVAMEILGDDAICRWKNLLGPANSAVARTDAPNSIRACFGTDGIRNVAHGPDSFASAARELELFFPSSGGRGPADTAKYTNCTCCVIKPHAVKEGLTGKIIRAILDGGFEISALQMFYMDRANAEEFYSIYKGVVAEYSDMVVELCSGPCIALEIRQIDPTKVFRDFCGPSDPTPFLGNRC
;
A
#
# COMPACT_ATOMS: atom_id res chain seq x y z
N MET A 1 -37.85 -2.13 -5.00
CA MET A 1 -37.53 -2.26 -3.59
C MET A 1 -36.83 -0.96 -3.19
N LEU A 2 -37.54 -0.07 -2.52
CA LEU A 2 -37.02 1.28 -2.16
C LEU A 2 -35.93 1.12 -1.11
N THR A 3 -34.70 1.46 -1.49
CA THR A 3 -33.63 1.68 -0.51
C THR A 3 -33.96 2.98 0.23
N MET A 4 -34.51 2.84 1.45
CA MET A 4 -34.65 3.99 2.34
C MET A 4 -33.27 4.55 2.62
N LEU A 5 -32.97 5.73 2.10
CA LEU A 5 -31.87 6.56 2.53
C LEU A 5 -32.19 7.00 3.97
N VAL A 6 -31.71 6.25 4.95
CA VAL A 6 -31.75 6.66 6.36
C VAL A 6 -30.79 7.84 6.47
N THR A 7 -31.33 9.04 6.59
CA THR A 7 -30.51 10.20 6.95
C THR A 7 -29.94 9.99 8.36
N PRO A 8 -28.62 10.10 8.56
CA PRO A 8 -28.00 9.91 9.87
C PRO A 8 -28.64 10.83 10.93
N SER A 9 -28.90 10.28 12.10
CA SER A 9 -29.36 11.09 13.24
C SER A 9 -28.28 12.10 13.65
N GLN A 10 -28.68 13.16 14.38
CA GLN A 10 -27.77 14.26 14.72
C GLN A 10 -26.57 13.82 15.57
N ASP A 11 -26.67 12.64 16.20
CA ASP A 11 -25.70 12.05 17.13
C ASP A 11 -25.08 10.74 16.64
N GLU A 12 -25.30 10.37 15.34
CA GLU A 12 -24.72 9.15 14.81
C GLU A 12 -23.19 9.27 14.74
N ARG A 13 -22.53 8.30 15.33
CA ARG A 13 -21.07 8.21 15.37
C ARG A 13 -20.62 6.77 15.23
N TYR A 14 -19.41 6.58 14.71
CA TYR A 14 -18.73 5.29 14.66
C TYR A 14 -17.51 5.33 15.55
N ALA A 15 -17.32 4.28 16.36
CA ALA A 15 -16.25 4.16 17.33
C ALA A 15 -15.25 3.06 16.95
N PHE A 16 -13.96 3.37 17.01
CA PHE A 16 -12.86 2.45 16.72
C PHE A 16 -11.82 2.48 17.82
N ILE A 17 -11.18 1.34 18.06
CA ILE A 17 -9.95 1.28 18.85
C ILE A 17 -8.78 1.48 17.89
N ALA A 18 -8.01 2.53 18.12
CA ALA A 18 -6.86 2.90 17.32
C ALA A 18 -5.57 2.78 18.12
N GLU A 19 -4.53 2.21 17.52
CA GLU A 19 -3.18 2.13 18.09
C GLU A 19 -2.22 3.05 17.35
N TRP A 20 -1.42 3.78 18.11
CA TRP A 20 -0.34 4.61 17.62
C TRP A 20 0.96 4.26 18.32
N TYR A 21 2.02 4.05 17.55
CA TYR A 21 3.36 3.93 18.12
C TYR A 21 3.92 5.33 18.41
N ASP A 22 4.17 5.61 19.70
CA ASP A 22 4.81 6.84 20.13
C ASP A 22 6.34 6.65 20.12
N PRO A 23 7.07 7.22 19.13
CA PRO A 23 8.51 7.02 19.03
C PRO A 23 9.29 7.67 20.16
N ASN A 24 8.76 8.75 20.77
CA ASN A 24 9.43 9.43 21.89
C ASN A 24 9.38 8.60 23.18
N ALA A 25 8.30 7.85 23.38
CA ALA A 25 8.11 7.00 24.55
C ALA A 25 8.43 5.52 24.27
N ALA A 26 8.73 5.16 23.03
CA ALA A 26 8.98 3.79 22.55
C ALA A 26 7.87 2.79 22.95
N LEU A 27 6.61 3.22 22.90
CA LEU A 27 5.47 2.39 23.27
C LEU A 27 4.25 2.63 22.39
N PHE A 28 3.36 1.64 22.36
CA PHE A 28 2.05 1.77 21.74
C PHE A 28 1.06 2.46 22.68
N ARG A 29 0.34 3.43 22.15
CA ARG A 29 -0.78 4.09 22.82
C ARG A 29 -2.09 3.68 22.15
N ARG A 30 -3.14 3.48 22.96
CA ARG A 30 -4.48 3.14 22.48
C ARG A 30 -5.43 4.30 22.69
N TYR A 31 -6.18 4.60 21.66
CA TYR A 31 -7.20 5.63 21.65
C TYR A 31 -8.53 5.04 21.20
N GLU A 32 -9.62 5.53 21.78
CA GLU A 32 -10.94 5.41 21.17
C GLU A 32 -11.11 6.58 20.20
N LEU A 33 -11.24 6.24 18.91
CA LEU A 33 -11.48 7.20 17.84
C LEU A 33 -12.96 7.21 17.51
N LEU A 34 -13.58 8.37 17.60
CA LEU A 34 -14.96 8.61 17.22
C LEU A 34 -15.00 9.39 15.91
N TYR A 35 -15.79 8.91 14.96
CA TYR A 35 -16.03 9.57 13.68
C TYR A 35 -17.50 9.93 13.54
N TYR A 36 -17.78 11.16 13.14
CA TYR A 36 -19.13 11.70 12.97
C TYR A 36 -19.41 11.89 11.49
N PRO A 37 -20.23 11.03 10.86
CA PRO A 37 -20.43 11.02 9.40
C PRO A 37 -21.15 12.28 8.89
N LYS A 38 -21.89 12.98 9.74
CA LYS A 38 -22.67 14.16 9.37
C LYS A 38 -21.79 15.35 8.93
N ASP A 39 -20.66 15.54 9.58
CA ASP A 39 -19.79 16.70 9.38
C ASP A 39 -18.31 16.33 9.11
N GLY A 40 -17.99 15.03 9.08
CA GLY A 40 -16.63 14.53 8.90
C GLY A 40 -15.70 14.85 10.07
N SER A 41 -16.26 15.15 11.26
CA SER A 41 -15.44 15.42 12.43
C SER A 41 -14.97 14.15 13.11
N VAL A 42 -13.82 14.27 13.79
CA VAL A 42 -13.20 13.21 14.58
C VAL A 42 -12.97 13.68 16.02
N GLU A 43 -13.00 12.75 16.95
CA GLU A 43 -12.66 12.95 18.35
C GLU A 43 -11.83 11.76 18.81
N MET A 44 -10.84 11.99 19.70
CA MET A 44 -10.02 10.90 20.24
C MET A 44 -9.98 10.97 21.76
N TYR A 45 -10.10 9.79 22.37
CA TYR A 45 -10.01 9.61 23.80
C TYR A 45 -8.86 8.67 24.17
N ASP A 46 -7.96 9.10 25.07
CA ASP A 46 -6.86 8.26 25.54
C ASP A 46 -7.40 7.24 26.54
N MET A 47 -7.39 5.98 26.16
CA MET A 47 -7.96 4.89 26.95
C MET A 47 -7.18 4.61 28.23
N LYS A 48 -5.85 4.83 28.22
CA LYS A 48 -4.98 4.59 29.38
C LYS A 48 -5.14 5.71 30.43
N ASN A 49 -5.08 6.96 29.97
CA ASN A 49 -5.12 8.13 30.82
C ASN A 49 -6.55 8.58 31.14
N ARG A 50 -7.56 7.96 30.51
CA ARG A 50 -8.99 8.26 30.65
C ARG A 50 -9.30 9.74 30.47
N CYS A 51 -8.69 10.36 29.48
CA CYS A 51 -8.89 11.76 29.16
C CYS A 51 -9.06 11.98 27.66
N ARG A 52 -9.67 13.12 27.34
CA ARG A 52 -9.82 13.52 25.94
C ARG A 52 -8.46 13.89 25.38
N PHE A 53 -8.06 13.26 24.28
CA PHE A 53 -6.79 13.49 23.61
C PHE A 53 -6.94 14.49 22.45
N LEU A 54 -8.01 14.37 21.67
CA LEU A 54 -8.37 15.29 20.60
C LEU A 54 -9.83 15.67 20.77
N ASN A 55 -10.10 16.97 20.90
CA ASN A 55 -11.47 17.48 20.89
C ASN A 55 -12.09 17.29 19.49
N ARG A 56 -13.42 17.18 19.45
CA ARG A 56 -14.16 17.06 18.20
C ARG A 56 -13.73 18.15 17.22
N THR A 57 -13.13 17.74 16.11
CA THR A 57 -12.55 18.63 15.12
C THR A 57 -12.87 18.09 13.74
N LYS A 58 -13.29 18.95 12.83
CA LYS A 58 -13.48 18.58 11.42
C LYS A 58 -12.15 18.20 10.81
N TYR A 59 -12.14 17.06 10.11
CA TYR A 59 -10.93 16.55 9.46
C TYR A 59 -11.28 16.02 8.06
N GLU A 60 -10.95 16.81 7.03
CA GLU A 60 -11.42 16.58 5.67
C GLU A 60 -10.71 15.42 4.96
N ASP A 61 -9.50 15.08 5.42
CA ASP A 61 -8.69 14.02 4.82
C ASP A 61 -9.10 12.58 5.18
N LEU A 62 -10.03 12.42 6.14
CA LEU A 62 -10.54 11.13 6.54
C LEU A 62 -11.95 10.91 5.98
N HIS A 63 -12.09 9.87 5.17
CA HIS A 63 -13.38 9.52 4.60
C HIS A 63 -13.95 8.26 5.24
N PHE A 64 -15.26 8.13 5.22
CA PHE A 64 -15.97 6.96 5.76
C PHE A 64 -15.44 5.63 5.21
N LYS A 65 -15.06 5.59 3.93
CA LYS A 65 -14.48 4.40 3.27
C LYS A 65 -13.16 3.92 3.88
N ASP A 66 -12.46 4.81 4.60
CA ASP A 66 -11.15 4.54 5.21
C ASP A 66 -11.30 3.92 6.61
N LEU A 67 -12.53 3.90 7.15
CA LEU A 67 -12.82 3.48 8.51
C LEU A 67 -13.24 2.01 8.57
N PHE A 68 -12.28 1.12 8.71
CA PHE A 68 -12.49 -0.30 8.95
C PHE A 68 -11.33 -0.91 9.73
N VAL A 69 -11.63 -1.94 10.52
CA VAL A 69 -10.61 -2.63 11.34
C VAL A 69 -9.55 -3.23 10.43
N GLY A 70 -8.29 -2.94 10.73
CA GLY A 70 -7.13 -3.36 9.96
C GLY A 70 -6.55 -2.30 9.05
N ASN A 71 -7.25 -1.20 8.82
CA ASN A 71 -6.69 -0.09 8.06
C ASN A 71 -5.76 0.77 8.93
N LYS A 72 -4.81 1.44 8.26
CA LYS A 72 -3.98 2.47 8.84
C LYS A 72 -4.43 3.83 8.32
N ILE A 73 -4.84 4.70 9.23
CA ILE A 73 -5.28 6.06 8.91
C ILE A 73 -4.32 7.08 9.48
N THR A 74 -4.34 8.28 8.94
CA THR A 74 -3.53 9.40 9.45
C THR A 74 -4.46 10.49 9.97
N ILE A 75 -4.23 10.92 11.21
CA ILE A 75 -4.91 12.07 11.82
C ILE A 75 -3.85 13.01 12.41
N PHE A 76 -3.75 14.22 11.86
CA PHE A 76 -2.76 15.23 12.29
C PHE A 76 -1.34 14.67 12.42
N SER A 77 -0.83 14.07 11.36
CA SER A 77 0.52 13.48 11.28
C SER A 77 0.77 12.27 12.21
N ARG A 78 -0.27 11.66 12.77
CA ARG A 78 -0.19 10.41 13.52
C ARG A 78 -0.78 9.28 12.71
N HIS A 79 0.00 8.23 12.55
CA HIS A 79 -0.41 7.02 11.82
C HIS A 79 -1.04 6.04 12.81
N LEU A 80 -2.35 5.92 12.73
CA LEU A 80 -3.17 5.12 13.63
C LEU A 80 -3.57 3.81 12.94
N ASN A 81 -3.31 2.68 13.58
CA ASN A 81 -3.87 1.40 13.15
C ASN A 81 -5.24 1.22 13.80
N LEU A 82 -6.28 1.01 13.01
CA LEU A 82 -7.60 0.63 13.51
C LEU A 82 -7.59 -0.86 13.83
N VAL A 83 -7.57 -1.19 15.12
CA VAL A 83 -7.35 -2.58 15.59
C VAL A 83 -8.64 -3.28 15.98
N ASP A 84 -9.69 -2.54 16.35
CA ASP A 84 -10.99 -3.10 16.72
C ASP A 84 -12.10 -2.05 16.59
N TYR A 85 -13.35 -2.47 16.66
CA TYR A 85 -14.50 -1.58 16.82
C TYR A 85 -14.63 -1.15 18.28
N GLY A 86 -14.93 0.13 18.51
CA GLY A 86 -15.06 0.70 19.85
C GLY A 86 -16.37 0.34 20.54
N ASP A 87 -17.43 0.03 19.75
CA ASP A 87 -18.74 -0.35 20.26
C ASP A 87 -19.47 -1.36 19.36
N GLN A 88 -20.53 -1.98 19.92
CA GLN A 88 -21.31 -2.98 19.20
C GLN A 88 -22.11 -2.39 18.02
N TYR A 89 -22.49 -1.11 18.10
CA TYR A 89 -23.20 -0.44 17.02
C TYR A 89 -22.31 -0.34 15.80
N THR A 90 -21.09 0.18 15.97
CA THR A 90 -20.10 0.28 14.91
C THR A 90 -19.74 -1.07 14.35
N SER A 91 -19.57 -2.08 15.22
CA SER A 91 -19.27 -3.45 14.78
C SER A 91 -20.40 -4.05 13.93
N ARG A 92 -21.66 -3.79 14.24
CA ARG A 92 -22.81 -4.27 13.44
C ARG A 92 -22.93 -3.54 12.11
N MET A 93 -22.71 -2.22 12.11
CA MET A 93 -22.89 -1.39 10.92
C MET A 93 -21.72 -1.49 9.94
N LEU A 94 -20.51 -1.63 10.47
CA LEU A 94 -19.27 -1.59 9.71
C LEU A 94 -18.45 -2.88 9.82
N GLY A 95 -18.94 -3.87 10.58
CA GLY A 95 -18.31 -5.17 10.72
C GLY A 95 -18.10 -5.78 9.35
N SER A 96 -16.90 -5.52 8.82
CA SER A 96 -16.60 -5.69 7.42
C SER A 96 -16.13 -7.10 7.14
N ARG A 97 -16.40 -7.55 5.93
CA ARG A 97 -15.73 -8.67 5.28
C ARG A 97 -14.33 -8.31 4.81
N LYS A 98 -13.74 -7.24 5.38
CA LYS A 98 -12.39 -6.78 5.01
C LYS A 98 -11.37 -7.83 5.41
N GLU A 99 -10.74 -8.38 4.40
CA GLU A 99 -9.69 -9.38 4.51
C GLU A 99 -8.38 -8.80 4.03
N ARG A 100 -7.28 -9.30 4.59
CA ARG A 100 -5.93 -9.05 4.07
C ARG A 100 -5.47 -10.26 3.30
N THR A 101 -4.80 -10.01 2.19
CA THR A 101 -4.16 -11.07 1.43
C THR A 101 -2.84 -10.59 0.83
N LEU A 102 -1.99 -11.53 0.46
CA LEU A 102 -0.75 -11.26 -0.24
C LEU A 102 -1.01 -11.13 -1.74
N ALA A 103 -0.55 -10.05 -2.33
CA ALA A 103 -0.32 -9.93 -3.76
C ALA A 103 1.19 -9.97 -3.99
N LEU A 104 1.70 -11.09 -4.51
CA LEU A 104 3.12 -11.25 -4.83
C LEU A 104 3.32 -11.15 -6.34
N LEU A 105 3.93 -10.07 -6.80
CA LEU A 105 4.30 -9.90 -8.20
C LEU A 105 5.63 -10.60 -8.45
N LYS A 106 5.67 -11.45 -9.47
CA LYS A 106 6.79 -12.32 -9.82
C LYS A 106 7.83 -11.57 -10.68
N PRO A 107 9.02 -12.15 -10.90
CA PRO A 107 10.08 -11.49 -11.67
C PRO A 107 9.70 -11.08 -13.11
N ASP A 108 8.76 -11.77 -13.74
CA ASP A 108 8.25 -11.44 -15.07
C ASP A 108 7.40 -10.16 -15.14
N THR A 109 7.08 -9.57 -13.98
CA THR A 109 6.28 -8.36 -13.90
C THR A 109 7.09 -7.06 -14.04
N ALA A 110 8.41 -7.11 -14.07
CA ALA A 110 9.28 -5.93 -13.93
C ALA A 110 8.89 -4.75 -14.85
N LEU A 111 8.59 -5.00 -16.11
CA LEU A 111 8.19 -3.96 -17.07
C LEU A 111 6.67 -3.66 -17.05
N LYS A 112 5.89 -4.42 -16.31
CA LYS A 112 4.43 -4.32 -16.21
C LYS A 112 3.95 -3.95 -14.80
N LEU A 113 4.90 -3.60 -13.95
CA LEU A 113 4.65 -3.31 -12.54
C LEU A 113 3.57 -2.24 -12.36
N GLY A 114 3.65 -1.16 -13.13
CA GLY A 114 2.69 -0.06 -13.04
C GLY A 114 1.28 -0.47 -13.46
N GLU A 115 1.14 -1.21 -14.56
CA GLU A 115 -0.16 -1.68 -15.04
C GLU A 115 -0.82 -2.64 -14.05
N VAL A 116 -0.05 -3.57 -13.48
CA VAL A 116 -0.58 -4.54 -12.50
C VAL A 116 -1.01 -3.85 -11.21
N ILE A 117 -0.22 -2.90 -10.70
CA ILE A 117 -0.60 -2.10 -9.53
C ILE A 117 -1.86 -1.27 -9.82
N ASP A 118 -1.97 -0.69 -11.01
CA ASP A 118 -3.16 0.08 -11.41
C ASP A 118 -4.42 -0.82 -11.44
N MET A 119 -4.31 -2.04 -11.96
CA MET A 119 -5.41 -3.02 -11.93
C MET A 119 -5.84 -3.38 -10.51
N ILE A 120 -4.89 -3.54 -9.58
CA ILE A 120 -5.17 -3.82 -8.16
C ILE A 120 -5.95 -2.66 -7.53
N ILE A 121 -5.48 -1.44 -7.74
CA ILE A 121 -6.11 -0.22 -7.20
C ILE A 121 -7.51 -0.02 -7.80
N ASN A 122 -7.64 -0.16 -9.12
CA ASN A 122 -8.91 0.01 -9.83
C ASN A 122 -9.93 -1.10 -9.47
N ALA A 123 -9.48 -2.26 -9.04
CA ALA A 123 -10.33 -3.31 -8.49
C ALA A 123 -10.84 -3.00 -7.07
N GLY A 124 -10.46 -1.85 -6.49
CA GLY A 124 -10.93 -1.38 -5.17
C GLY A 124 -10.19 -2.00 -3.99
N PHE A 125 -8.96 -2.50 -4.21
CA PHE A 125 -8.08 -2.90 -3.11
C PHE A 125 -7.30 -1.70 -2.57
N THR A 126 -7.08 -1.71 -1.25
CA THR A 126 -6.16 -0.79 -0.58
C THR A 126 -4.82 -1.50 -0.37
N ILE A 127 -3.74 -0.93 -0.86
CA ILE A 127 -2.38 -1.43 -0.60
C ILE A 127 -1.94 -0.85 0.75
N THR A 128 -1.67 -1.70 1.73
CA THR A 128 -1.28 -1.30 3.09
C THR A 128 0.21 -1.50 3.36
N LYS A 129 0.86 -2.40 2.60
CA LYS A 129 2.31 -2.59 2.59
C LYS A 129 2.75 -2.92 1.18
N ALA A 130 3.93 -2.46 0.79
CA ALA A 130 4.58 -2.83 -0.47
C ALA A 130 6.10 -2.80 -0.30
N LYS A 131 6.77 -3.83 -0.81
CA LYS A 131 8.23 -3.89 -0.83
C LYS A 131 8.72 -4.76 -1.98
N MET A 132 9.74 -4.27 -2.70
CA MET A 132 10.49 -5.06 -3.66
C MET A 132 11.59 -5.81 -2.92
N MET A 133 11.67 -7.12 -3.15
CA MET A 133 12.54 -8.03 -2.42
C MET A 133 13.15 -9.06 -3.38
N LYS A 134 14.23 -9.69 -2.95
CA LYS A 134 14.79 -10.86 -3.61
C LYS A 134 14.76 -12.05 -2.70
N LEU A 135 14.06 -13.11 -3.12
CA LEU A 135 13.99 -14.35 -2.37
C LEU A 135 15.32 -15.13 -2.48
N SER A 136 15.82 -15.59 -1.36
CA SER A 136 16.80 -16.68 -1.31
C SER A 136 16.13 -18.01 -1.67
N ARG A 137 16.95 -19.02 -2.01
CA ARG A 137 16.43 -20.36 -2.31
C ARG A 137 15.67 -20.94 -1.10
N GLY A 138 16.15 -20.72 0.13
CA GLY A 138 15.48 -21.17 1.36
C GLY A 138 14.10 -20.55 1.52
N GLU A 139 13.99 -19.25 1.41
CA GLU A 139 12.71 -18.53 1.49
C GLU A 139 11.73 -18.96 0.39
N ALA A 140 12.24 -19.23 -0.82
CA ALA A 140 11.41 -19.75 -1.92
C ALA A 140 10.88 -21.16 -1.64
N ILE A 141 11.68 -22.02 -0.99
CA ILE A 141 11.27 -23.37 -0.54
C ILE A 141 10.17 -23.26 0.51
N ASP A 142 10.35 -22.40 1.52
CA ASP A 142 9.37 -22.19 2.59
C ASP A 142 8.06 -21.60 2.05
N PHE A 143 8.17 -20.68 1.12
CA PHE A 143 7.00 -20.07 0.47
C PHE A 143 6.20 -21.06 -0.37
N HIS A 144 6.89 -21.94 -1.12
CA HIS A 144 6.28 -22.94 -1.99
C HIS A 144 6.25 -24.35 -1.38
N ALA A 145 6.25 -24.50 -0.06
CA ALA A 145 6.27 -25.78 0.62
C ALA A 145 5.13 -26.72 0.15
N ASP A 146 3.97 -26.17 -0.14
CA ASP A 146 2.78 -26.91 -0.60
C ASP A 146 2.92 -27.45 -2.04
N HIS A 147 3.95 -27.03 -2.78
CA HIS A 147 4.20 -27.43 -4.16
C HIS A 147 5.31 -28.48 -4.31
N GLN A 148 5.96 -28.93 -3.24
CA GLN A 148 7.15 -29.80 -3.28
C GLN A 148 6.96 -31.10 -4.09
N ALA A 149 5.75 -31.67 -4.09
CA ALA A 149 5.43 -32.90 -4.82
C ALA A 149 5.07 -32.66 -6.31
N LYS A 150 5.07 -31.42 -6.78
CA LYS A 150 4.66 -31.09 -8.16
C LYS A 150 5.85 -31.21 -9.14
N PRO A 151 5.63 -31.72 -10.36
CA PRO A 151 6.71 -31.88 -11.34
C PRO A 151 7.44 -30.58 -11.70
N TYR A 152 6.74 -29.45 -11.66
CA TYR A 152 7.27 -28.13 -12.00
C TYR A 152 7.95 -27.40 -10.83
N TYR A 153 8.10 -28.05 -9.65
CA TYR A 153 8.57 -27.40 -8.43
C TYR A 153 9.96 -26.77 -8.58
N ASN A 154 10.91 -27.48 -9.17
CA ASN A 154 12.27 -26.95 -9.34
C ASN A 154 12.29 -25.74 -10.28
N GLU A 155 11.55 -25.80 -11.41
CA GLU A 155 11.44 -24.68 -12.34
C GLU A 155 10.79 -23.46 -11.65
N LEU A 156 9.77 -23.68 -10.80
CA LEU A 156 9.13 -22.62 -10.03
C LEU A 156 10.12 -21.95 -9.07
N LEU A 157 10.95 -22.73 -8.36
CA LEU A 157 11.97 -22.20 -7.46
C LEU A 157 13.05 -21.39 -8.22
N GLU A 158 13.52 -21.92 -9.34
CA GLU A 158 14.50 -21.21 -10.19
C GLU A 158 13.92 -19.90 -10.69
N PHE A 159 12.68 -19.90 -11.14
CA PHE A 159 12.01 -18.70 -11.67
C PHE A 159 11.80 -17.66 -10.58
N ILE A 160 11.23 -18.03 -9.41
CA ILE A 160 10.91 -17.03 -8.36
C ILE A 160 12.16 -16.42 -7.72
N THR A 161 13.30 -17.10 -7.80
CA THR A 161 14.60 -16.60 -7.31
C THR A 161 15.44 -15.92 -8.40
N SER A 162 15.01 -15.94 -9.66
CA SER A 162 15.77 -15.40 -10.79
C SER A 162 15.87 -13.87 -10.78
N GLY A 163 14.90 -13.19 -10.16
CA GLY A 163 14.83 -11.73 -10.13
C GLY A 163 14.09 -11.20 -8.91
N PRO A 164 13.89 -9.88 -8.83
CA PRO A 164 13.11 -9.26 -7.77
C PRO A 164 11.63 -9.65 -7.85
N VAL A 165 10.99 -9.74 -6.70
CA VAL A 165 9.55 -9.85 -6.52
C VAL A 165 9.03 -8.60 -5.82
N VAL A 166 7.76 -8.24 -6.03
CA VAL A 166 7.12 -7.17 -5.26
C VAL A 166 6.02 -7.79 -4.42
N ALA A 167 6.23 -7.82 -3.10
CA ALA A 167 5.25 -8.26 -2.14
C ALA A 167 4.38 -7.06 -1.71
N MET A 168 3.06 -7.25 -1.72
CA MET A 168 2.09 -6.27 -1.26
C MET A 168 1.09 -6.94 -0.33
N GLU A 169 0.81 -6.28 0.79
CA GLU A 169 -0.39 -6.57 1.58
C GLU A 169 -1.52 -5.75 0.98
N ILE A 170 -2.55 -6.42 0.49
CA ILE A 170 -3.74 -5.78 -0.05
C ILE A 170 -4.96 -6.11 0.80
N LEU A 171 -5.85 -5.15 0.92
CA LEU A 171 -7.00 -5.16 1.80
C LEU A 171 -8.26 -4.84 1.01
N GLY A 172 -9.33 -5.58 1.24
CA GLY A 172 -10.62 -5.36 0.59
C GLY A 172 -11.69 -6.30 1.15
N ASP A 173 -12.94 -6.09 0.78
CA ASP A 173 -14.01 -7.03 1.09
C ASP A 173 -13.78 -8.33 0.31
N ASP A 174 -13.88 -9.48 0.99
CA ASP A 174 -13.65 -10.80 0.41
C ASP A 174 -12.32 -10.85 -0.40
N ALA A 175 -11.24 -10.25 0.13
CA ALA A 175 -10.04 -9.94 -0.63
C ALA A 175 -9.39 -11.17 -1.27
N ILE A 176 -9.37 -12.31 -0.60
CA ILE A 176 -8.77 -13.55 -1.10
C ILE A 176 -9.48 -13.99 -2.39
N CYS A 177 -10.81 -14.09 -2.34
CA CYS A 177 -11.62 -14.50 -3.49
C CYS A 177 -11.52 -13.49 -4.65
N ARG A 178 -11.67 -12.20 -4.36
CA ARG A 178 -11.59 -11.14 -5.37
C ARG A 178 -10.21 -11.03 -5.99
N TRP A 179 -9.15 -11.19 -5.21
CA TRP A 179 -7.78 -11.20 -5.72
C TRP A 179 -7.55 -12.38 -6.67
N LYS A 180 -8.01 -13.59 -6.31
CA LYS A 180 -7.94 -14.75 -7.22
C LYS A 180 -8.70 -14.53 -8.52
N ASN A 181 -9.88 -13.92 -8.45
CA ASN A 181 -10.68 -13.60 -9.65
C ASN A 181 -9.95 -12.58 -10.54
N LEU A 182 -9.32 -11.56 -9.95
CA LEU A 182 -8.53 -10.57 -10.69
C LEU A 182 -7.28 -11.19 -11.32
N LEU A 183 -6.63 -12.14 -10.64
CA LEU A 183 -5.50 -12.90 -11.19
C LEU A 183 -5.89 -13.74 -12.40
N GLY A 184 -7.04 -14.39 -12.34
CA GLY A 184 -7.48 -15.39 -13.32
C GLY A 184 -6.82 -16.77 -13.13
N PRO A 185 -7.15 -17.75 -14.00
CA PRO A 185 -6.58 -19.07 -13.99
C PRO A 185 -5.05 -19.08 -13.99
N ALA A 186 -4.43 -20.08 -13.32
CA ALA A 186 -2.98 -20.16 -13.18
C ALA A 186 -2.25 -20.32 -14.52
N ASN A 187 -2.84 -21.06 -15.45
CA ASN A 187 -2.33 -21.16 -16.81
C ASN A 187 -2.80 -19.96 -17.62
N SER A 188 -1.85 -19.15 -18.11
CA SER A 188 -2.16 -17.91 -18.85
C SER A 188 -2.89 -18.15 -20.18
N ALA A 189 -2.71 -19.31 -20.83
CA ALA A 189 -3.47 -19.65 -22.04
C ALA A 189 -4.95 -19.89 -21.71
N VAL A 190 -5.23 -20.61 -20.60
CA VAL A 190 -6.59 -20.81 -20.08
C VAL A 190 -7.19 -19.49 -19.64
N ALA A 191 -6.39 -18.64 -18.97
CA ALA A 191 -6.85 -17.31 -18.54
C ALA A 191 -7.33 -16.44 -19.71
N ARG A 192 -6.63 -16.49 -20.86
CA ARG A 192 -7.05 -15.73 -22.05
C ARG A 192 -8.42 -16.18 -22.59
N THR A 193 -8.79 -17.44 -22.41
CA THR A 193 -10.08 -17.98 -22.84
C THR A 193 -11.17 -17.69 -21.83
N ASP A 194 -10.91 -18.00 -20.54
CA ASP A 194 -11.93 -18.04 -19.50
C ASP A 194 -12.11 -16.72 -18.74
N ALA A 195 -11.02 -15.91 -18.67
CA ALA A 195 -10.98 -14.64 -17.96
C ALA A 195 -10.10 -13.60 -18.69
N PRO A 196 -10.48 -13.13 -19.89
CA PRO A 196 -9.63 -12.34 -20.78
C PRO A 196 -9.15 -11.00 -20.19
N ASN A 197 -9.86 -10.46 -19.22
CA ASN A 197 -9.50 -9.21 -18.54
C ASN A 197 -8.68 -9.42 -17.26
N SER A 198 -8.31 -10.65 -16.94
CA SER A 198 -7.50 -10.96 -15.75
C SER A 198 -6.03 -10.62 -15.98
N ILE A 199 -5.31 -10.41 -14.87
CA ILE A 199 -3.87 -10.07 -14.88
C ILE A 199 -3.07 -11.13 -15.66
N ARG A 200 -3.34 -12.41 -15.44
CA ARG A 200 -2.64 -13.51 -16.11
C ARG A 200 -2.97 -13.63 -17.60
N ALA A 201 -4.19 -13.28 -18.00
CA ALA A 201 -4.56 -13.21 -19.40
C ALA A 201 -3.82 -12.09 -20.13
N CYS A 202 -3.74 -10.92 -19.51
CA CYS A 202 -3.13 -9.72 -20.10
C CYS A 202 -1.61 -9.82 -20.20
N PHE A 203 -0.94 -10.36 -19.17
CA PHE A 203 0.51 -10.22 -19.04
C PHE A 203 1.26 -11.53 -18.85
N GLY A 204 0.58 -12.65 -18.56
CA GLY A 204 1.24 -13.93 -18.31
C GLY A 204 1.66 -14.66 -19.58
N THR A 205 2.67 -15.50 -19.46
CA THR A 205 3.21 -16.32 -20.56
C THR A 205 2.70 -17.76 -20.49
N ASP A 206 2.85 -18.42 -19.34
CA ASP A 206 2.53 -19.83 -19.13
C ASP A 206 1.94 -20.08 -17.72
N GLY A 207 2.07 -21.30 -17.18
CA GLY A 207 1.57 -21.65 -15.85
C GLY A 207 2.52 -21.30 -14.70
N ILE A 208 3.78 -20.94 -15.00
CA ILE A 208 4.81 -20.55 -14.03
C ILE A 208 5.09 -19.04 -14.14
N ARG A 209 5.34 -18.57 -15.37
CA ARG A 209 5.53 -17.16 -15.73
C ARG A 209 4.17 -16.51 -15.95
N ASN A 210 3.46 -16.32 -14.85
CA ASN A 210 2.06 -15.89 -14.84
C ASN A 210 1.80 -14.65 -13.96
N VAL A 211 2.83 -13.80 -13.87
CA VAL A 211 2.78 -12.42 -13.34
C VAL A 211 2.70 -12.34 -11.82
N ALA A 212 1.74 -13.00 -11.20
CA ALA A 212 1.51 -12.83 -9.77
C ALA A 212 0.95 -14.10 -9.10
N HIS A 213 1.14 -14.13 -7.79
CA HIS A 213 0.60 -15.15 -6.88
C HIS A 213 -0.37 -14.50 -5.89
N GLY A 214 -1.34 -15.29 -5.47
CA GLY A 214 -2.26 -14.99 -4.39
C GLY A 214 -2.63 -16.25 -3.60
N PRO A 215 -2.73 -16.14 -2.27
CA PRO A 215 -3.13 -17.25 -1.40
C PRO A 215 -4.53 -17.78 -1.73
N ASP A 216 -4.74 -19.06 -1.41
CA ASP A 216 -6.00 -19.74 -1.66
C ASP A 216 -6.98 -19.73 -0.46
N SER A 217 -6.47 -19.37 0.72
CA SER A 217 -7.22 -19.39 1.96
C SER A 217 -6.74 -18.31 2.93
N PHE A 218 -7.53 -18.05 3.96
CA PHE A 218 -7.16 -17.15 5.04
C PHE A 218 -5.88 -17.61 5.77
N ALA A 219 -5.76 -18.94 6.03
CA ALA A 219 -4.57 -19.50 6.68
C ALA A 219 -3.31 -19.32 5.83
N SER A 220 -3.40 -19.58 4.52
CA SER A 220 -2.29 -19.34 3.58
C SER A 220 -1.93 -17.85 3.52
N ALA A 221 -2.93 -16.96 3.44
CA ALA A 221 -2.71 -15.51 3.42
C ALA A 221 -1.96 -15.03 4.66
N ALA A 222 -2.37 -15.48 5.85
CA ALA A 222 -1.71 -15.11 7.11
C ALA A 222 -0.26 -15.60 7.16
N ARG A 223 -0.02 -16.87 6.80
CA ARG A 223 1.33 -17.47 6.75
C ARG A 223 2.25 -16.74 5.75
N GLU A 224 1.73 -16.48 4.57
CA GLU A 224 2.51 -15.85 3.50
C GLU A 224 2.80 -14.37 3.81
N LEU A 225 1.84 -13.64 4.37
CA LEU A 225 2.07 -12.26 4.82
C LEU A 225 3.13 -12.20 5.92
N GLU A 226 3.13 -13.14 6.86
CA GLU A 226 4.14 -13.19 7.93
C GLU A 226 5.55 -13.45 7.38
N LEU A 227 5.70 -14.21 6.29
CA LEU A 227 7.00 -14.45 5.66
C LEU A 227 7.57 -13.16 5.04
N PHE A 228 6.75 -12.36 4.36
CA PHE A 228 7.22 -11.13 3.69
C PHE A 228 7.23 -9.92 4.62
N PHE A 229 6.34 -9.85 5.58
CA PHE A 229 6.14 -8.73 6.50
C PHE A 229 6.02 -9.21 7.95
N PRO A 230 7.11 -9.72 8.54
CA PRO A 230 7.09 -10.29 9.88
C PRO A 230 6.56 -9.30 10.94
N SER A 231 5.59 -9.74 11.74
CA SER A 231 4.98 -8.94 12.82
C SER A 231 5.89 -8.78 14.02
N SER A 232 6.82 -9.72 14.23
CA SER A 232 7.76 -9.76 15.37
C SER A 232 8.99 -8.86 15.21
N GLY A 233 9.01 -7.96 14.21
CA GLY A 233 10.17 -7.13 13.90
C GLY A 233 11.34 -7.90 13.28
N GLY A 234 11.13 -9.15 12.87
CA GLY A 234 12.07 -9.94 12.09
C GLY A 234 12.35 -9.30 10.72
N ARG A 235 13.44 -9.72 10.09
CA ARG A 235 13.73 -9.29 8.71
C ARG A 235 13.10 -10.30 7.76
N GLY A 236 12.16 -9.83 6.94
CA GLY A 236 11.70 -10.57 5.76
C GLY A 236 12.81 -10.70 4.71
N PRO A 237 12.49 -11.19 3.49
CA PRO A 237 13.45 -11.29 2.40
C PRO A 237 14.20 -9.98 2.14
N ALA A 238 15.44 -10.09 1.64
CA ALA A 238 16.32 -8.95 1.42
C ALA A 238 15.72 -7.94 0.44
N ASP A 239 15.91 -6.65 0.68
CA ASP A 239 15.58 -5.61 -0.29
C ASP A 239 16.51 -5.67 -1.51
N THR A 240 16.15 -4.93 -2.56
CA THR A 240 16.85 -4.96 -3.85
C THR A 240 17.61 -3.68 -4.16
N ALA A 241 17.71 -2.75 -3.21
CA ALA A 241 18.39 -1.47 -3.39
C ALA A 241 19.86 -1.66 -3.77
N LYS A 242 20.36 -0.89 -4.73
CA LYS A 242 21.71 -0.97 -5.27
C LYS A 242 22.63 0.13 -4.73
N TYR A 243 22.07 1.30 -4.41
CA TYR A 243 22.76 2.49 -3.91
C TYR A 243 23.85 3.05 -4.84
N THR A 244 23.91 2.59 -6.08
CA THR A 244 24.90 3.01 -7.08
C THR A 244 24.23 3.40 -8.39
N ASN A 245 24.64 4.51 -9.00
CA ASN A 245 24.05 5.03 -10.23
C ASN A 245 22.52 5.10 -10.15
N CYS A 246 22.02 5.67 -9.06
CA CYS A 246 20.61 5.76 -8.78
C CYS A 246 20.22 7.12 -8.23
N THR A 247 18.93 7.40 -8.25
CA THR A 247 18.29 8.51 -7.54
C THR A 247 17.06 8.03 -6.82
N CYS A 248 16.60 8.77 -5.83
CA CYS A 248 15.38 8.47 -5.07
C CYS A 248 14.20 9.23 -5.66
N CYS A 249 13.12 8.50 -5.92
CA CYS A 249 11.79 9.04 -6.22
C CYS A 249 10.86 8.73 -5.05
N VAL A 250 10.10 9.72 -4.59
CA VAL A 250 9.05 9.51 -3.59
C VAL A 250 7.70 9.86 -4.20
N ILE A 251 6.84 8.85 -4.38
CA ILE A 251 5.43 9.06 -4.69
C ILE A 251 4.76 9.53 -3.40
N LYS A 252 4.33 10.78 -3.39
CA LYS A 252 3.82 11.45 -2.20
C LYS A 252 2.45 10.91 -1.77
N PRO A 253 2.07 11.09 -0.48
CA PRO A 253 0.82 10.58 0.07
C PRO A 253 -0.44 10.97 -0.70
N HIS A 254 -0.56 12.23 -1.18
CA HIS A 254 -1.73 12.63 -1.96
C HIS A 254 -1.87 11.80 -3.25
N ALA A 255 -0.77 11.54 -3.97
CA ALA A 255 -0.79 10.76 -5.20
C ALA A 255 -1.12 9.26 -4.93
N VAL A 256 -0.65 8.73 -3.81
CA VAL A 256 -1.03 7.37 -3.36
C VAL A 256 -2.52 7.33 -3.03
N LYS A 257 -3.04 8.31 -2.30
CA LYS A 257 -4.44 8.43 -1.92
C LYS A 257 -5.38 8.56 -3.12
N GLU A 258 -4.95 9.30 -4.15
CA GLU A 258 -5.68 9.44 -5.41
C GLU A 258 -5.60 8.19 -6.31
N GLY A 259 -4.87 7.16 -5.92
CA GLY A 259 -4.72 5.93 -6.68
C GLY A 259 -3.81 6.05 -7.91
N LEU A 260 -2.91 7.02 -7.94
CA LEU A 260 -2.03 7.29 -9.07
C LEU A 260 -0.75 6.46 -9.09
N THR A 261 -0.50 5.65 -8.06
CA THR A 261 0.74 4.88 -7.91
C THR A 261 1.10 4.07 -9.14
N GLY A 262 0.16 3.26 -9.66
CA GLY A 262 0.40 2.42 -10.84
C GLY A 262 0.71 3.26 -12.08
N LYS A 263 -0.02 4.34 -12.30
CA LYS A 263 0.18 5.26 -13.44
C LYS A 263 1.54 5.95 -13.39
N ILE A 264 1.98 6.37 -12.21
CA ILE A 264 3.29 7.02 -12.02
C ILE A 264 4.41 6.00 -12.28
N ILE A 265 4.32 4.79 -11.71
CA ILE A 265 5.30 3.72 -11.94
C ILE A 265 5.37 3.37 -13.43
N ARG A 266 4.23 3.26 -14.10
CA ARG A 266 4.18 3.02 -15.54
C ARG A 266 4.89 4.13 -16.32
N ALA A 267 4.59 5.40 -16.03
CA ALA A 267 5.22 6.53 -16.70
C ALA A 267 6.76 6.51 -16.53
N ILE A 268 7.26 6.14 -15.34
CA ILE A 268 8.70 6.00 -15.07
C ILE A 268 9.31 4.89 -15.93
N LEU A 269 8.68 3.72 -16.00
CA LEU A 269 9.16 2.59 -16.80
C LEU A 269 9.10 2.90 -18.29
N ASP A 270 8.01 3.51 -18.78
CA ASP A 270 7.84 3.95 -20.18
C ASP A 270 8.87 5.04 -20.55
N GLY A 271 9.34 5.84 -19.57
CA GLY A 271 10.43 6.79 -19.71
C GLY A 271 11.83 6.16 -19.81
N GLY A 272 11.93 4.84 -19.78
CA GLY A 272 13.17 4.08 -19.92
C GLY A 272 14.01 4.02 -18.65
N PHE A 273 13.42 4.27 -17.48
CA PHE A 273 14.07 4.11 -16.19
C PHE A 273 13.92 2.69 -15.66
N GLU A 274 14.96 2.18 -15.00
CA GLU A 274 14.89 0.95 -14.19
C GLU A 274 14.44 1.29 -12.77
N ILE A 275 13.49 0.55 -12.23
CA ILE A 275 13.15 0.59 -10.81
C ILE A 275 13.82 -0.60 -10.13
N SER A 276 14.86 -0.35 -9.36
CA SER A 276 15.67 -1.38 -8.68
C SER A 276 15.26 -1.64 -7.24
N ALA A 277 14.49 -0.73 -6.61
CA ALA A 277 13.88 -0.93 -5.31
C ALA A 277 12.56 -0.17 -5.19
N LEU A 278 11.67 -0.71 -4.37
CA LEU A 278 10.38 -0.11 -4.05
C LEU A 278 10.03 -0.46 -2.60
N GLN A 279 9.62 0.54 -1.82
CA GLN A 279 9.07 0.30 -0.50
C GLN A 279 8.06 1.38 -0.11
N MET A 280 6.94 0.94 0.49
CA MET A 280 5.95 1.83 1.10
C MET A 280 6.38 2.18 2.53
N PHE A 281 6.28 3.47 2.86
CA PHE A 281 6.58 4.02 4.18
C PHE A 281 5.43 4.86 4.71
N TYR A 282 5.36 4.94 6.04
CA TYR A 282 4.60 5.94 6.76
C TYR A 282 5.61 6.80 7.51
N MET A 283 5.82 8.01 7.04
CA MET A 283 6.81 8.93 7.62
C MET A 283 6.24 9.60 8.86
N ASP A 284 6.94 9.50 9.98
CA ASP A 284 6.68 10.37 11.12
C ASP A 284 7.31 11.77 10.88
N ARG A 285 6.93 12.72 11.73
CA ARG A 285 7.37 14.10 11.57
C ARG A 285 8.88 14.25 11.66
N ALA A 286 9.54 13.54 12.58
CA ALA A 286 10.99 13.63 12.76
C ALA A 286 11.73 13.14 11.52
N ASN A 287 11.33 12.01 10.96
CA ASN A 287 11.90 11.47 9.72
C ASN A 287 11.62 12.37 8.51
N ALA A 288 10.43 12.96 8.41
CA ALA A 288 10.10 13.89 7.33
C ALA A 288 10.90 15.20 7.43
N GLU A 289 11.09 15.73 8.64
CA GLU A 289 11.93 16.90 8.89
C GLU A 289 13.40 16.64 8.57
N GLU A 290 13.91 15.44 8.89
CA GLU A 290 15.27 15.02 8.55
C GLU A 290 15.41 14.87 7.03
N PHE A 291 14.46 14.21 6.35
CA PHE A 291 14.46 14.05 4.91
C PHE A 291 14.50 15.39 4.16
N TYR A 292 13.71 16.37 4.63
CA TYR A 292 13.66 17.71 4.04
C TYR A 292 14.59 18.72 4.70
N SER A 293 15.52 18.30 5.55
CA SER A 293 16.41 19.20 6.33
C SER A 293 17.15 20.24 5.49
N ILE A 294 17.54 19.88 4.27
CA ILE A 294 18.22 20.78 3.33
C ILE A 294 17.36 21.97 2.86
N TYR A 295 16.05 21.87 2.98
CA TYR A 295 15.11 22.92 2.59
C TYR A 295 14.70 23.82 3.77
N LYS A 296 15.08 23.44 4.99
CA LYS A 296 14.71 24.18 6.22
C LYS A 296 15.31 25.58 6.23
N GLY A 297 14.45 26.60 6.28
CA GLY A 297 14.86 27.99 6.23
C GLY A 297 15.24 28.52 4.83
N VAL A 298 15.15 27.68 3.79
CA VAL A 298 15.44 28.03 2.40
C VAL A 298 14.16 28.13 1.58
N VAL A 299 13.21 27.22 1.81
CA VAL A 299 11.93 27.15 1.07
C VAL A 299 10.80 27.57 2.01
N ALA A 300 9.96 28.49 1.56
CA ALA A 300 8.84 29.01 2.36
C ALA A 300 7.84 27.91 2.73
N GLU A 301 7.60 26.98 1.82
CA GLU A 301 6.64 25.85 1.91
C GLU A 301 7.18 24.67 2.72
N TYR A 302 8.35 24.80 3.36
CA TYR A 302 8.98 23.70 4.11
C TYR A 302 8.02 23.00 5.10
N SER A 303 7.24 23.79 5.84
CA SER A 303 6.29 23.23 6.81
C SER A 303 5.20 22.39 6.13
N ASP A 304 4.69 22.86 5.01
CA ASP A 304 3.64 22.17 4.25
C ASP A 304 4.18 20.90 3.59
N MET A 305 5.43 20.92 3.12
CA MET A 305 6.11 19.75 2.59
C MET A 305 6.24 18.65 3.64
N VAL A 306 6.60 19.01 4.88
CA VAL A 306 6.68 18.06 6.01
C VAL A 306 5.30 17.51 6.35
N VAL A 307 4.29 18.36 6.44
CA VAL A 307 2.91 17.95 6.72
C VAL A 307 2.40 17.00 5.65
N GLU A 308 2.60 17.33 4.37
CA GLU A 308 2.21 16.48 3.25
C GLU A 308 2.87 15.10 3.33
N LEU A 309 4.18 15.03 3.56
CA LEU A 309 4.89 13.75 3.62
C LEU A 309 4.44 12.87 4.80
N CYS A 310 3.90 13.48 5.86
CA CYS A 310 3.34 12.80 7.02
C CYS A 310 1.83 12.52 6.89
N SER A 311 1.17 12.94 5.82
CA SER A 311 -0.29 12.88 5.70
C SER A 311 -0.83 11.46 5.40
N GLY A 312 0.03 10.53 5.01
CA GLY A 312 -0.35 9.17 4.67
C GLY A 312 0.83 8.32 4.22
N PRO A 313 0.59 7.18 3.57
CA PRO A 313 1.64 6.35 3.02
C PRO A 313 2.29 7.03 1.81
N CYS A 314 3.60 6.95 1.72
CA CYS A 314 4.37 7.29 0.54
C CYS A 314 5.10 6.05 0.00
N ILE A 315 5.50 6.06 -1.26
CA ILE A 315 6.27 4.98 -1.87
C ILE A 315 7.60 5.52 -2.34
N ALA A 316 8.68 5.03 -1.76
CA ALA A 316 10.03 5.32 -2.20
C ALA A 316 10.47 4.33 -3.28
N LEU A 317 11.04 4.85 -4.35
CA LEU A 317 11.59 4.09 -5.47
C LEU A 317 13.06 4.43 -5.64
N GLU A 318 13.89 3.43 -5.87
CA GLU A 318 15.24 3.62 -6.39
C GLU A 318 15.16 3.57 -7.92
N ILE A 319 15.51 4.68 -8.56
CA ILE A 319 15.46 4.87 -10.01
C ILE A 319 16.87 4.82 -10.56
N ARG A 320 17.11 3.99 -11.57
CA ARG A 320 18.42 3.83 -12.19
C ARG A 320 18.39 4.15 -13.68
N GLN A 321 19.39 4.89 -14.10
CA GLN A 321 19.70 5.20 -15.49
C GLN A 321 21.12 5.79 -15.58
N ILE A 322 21.58 6.14 -16.77
CA ILE A 322 22.80 6.95 -16.94
C ILE A 322 22.47 8.38 -16.48
N ASP A 323 23.33 8.96 -15.61
CA ASP A 323 23.13 10.27 -14.98
C ASP A 323 21.72 10.44 -14.33
N PRO A 324 21.35 9.53 -13.40
CA PRO A 324 19.96 9.34 -13.00
C PRO A 324 19.36 10.58 -12.34
N THR A 325 20.16 11.32 -11.55
CA THR A 325 19.66 12.49 -10.82
C THR A 325 19.21 13.60 -11.76
N LYS A 326 20.00 13.89 -12.79
CA LYS A 326 19.67 14.92 -13.77
C LYS A 326 18.50 14.50 -14.66
N VAL A 327 18.64 13.32 -15.28
CA VAL A 327 17.64 12.83 -16.26
C VAL A 327 16.27 12.62 -15.60
N PHE A 328 16.24 12.11 -14.36
CA PHE A 328 14.98 11.92 -13.65
C PHE A 328 14.37 13.26 -13.19
N ARG A 329 15.19 14.24 -12.81
CA ARG A 329 14.69 15.59 -12.50
C ARG A 329 14.07 16.26 -13.72
N ASP A 330 14.70 16.14 -14.88
CA ASP A 330 14.18 16.66 -16.15
C ASP A 330 12.86 15.95 -16.53
N PHE A 331 12.78 14.64 -16.27
CA PHE A 331 11.57 13.84 -16.49
C PHE A 331 10.41 14.27 -15.57
N CYS A 332 10.67 14.54 -14.30
CA CYS A 332 9.64 14.99 -13.34
C CYS A 332 9.12 16.40 -13.65
N GLY A 333 9.92 17.23 -14.29
CA GLY A 333 9.60 18.63 -14.54
C GLY A 333 9.81 19.53 -13.31
N PRO A 334 9.40 20.79 -13.39
CA PRO A 334 9.54 21.76 -12.30
C PRO A 334 8.66 21.41 -11.10
N SER A 335 9.07 21.89 -9.94
CA SER A 335 8.38 21.65 -8.66
C SER A 335 7.00 22.31 -8.59
N ASP A 336 6.81 23.44 -9.30
CA ASP A 336 5.52 24.09 -9.44
C ASP A 336 4.84 23.64 -10.76
N PRO A 337 3.70 22.94 -10.70
CA PRO A 337 3.00 22.48 -11.89
C PRO A 337 2.19 23.58 -12.60
N THR A 338 1.97 24.74 -11.97
CA THR A 338 1.09 25.81 -12.48
C THR A 338 1.47 26.29 -13.89
N PRO A 339 2.75 26.45 -14.25
CA PRO A 339 3.12 26.85 -15.61
C PRO A 339 2.77 25.82 -16.70
N PHE A 340 2.59 24.54 -16.32
CA PHE A 340 2.28 23.47 -17.28
C PHE A 340 0.79 23.29 -17.54
N LEU A 341 -0.08 23.72 -16.63
CA LEU A 341 -1.54 23.61 -16.78
C LEU A 341 -2.10 24.65 -17.76
N GLY A 342 -1.35 25.71 -18.05
CA GLY A 342 -1.75 26.78 -18.98
C GLY A 342 -1.62 26.43 -20.48
N ASN A 343 -0.97 25.34 -20.85
CA ASN A 343 -0.69 24.94 -22.24
C ASN A 343 -1.42 23.68 -22.71
N ARG A 344 -2.43 23.21 -21.99
CA ARG A 344 -3.35 22.17 -22.46
C ARG A 344 -4.74 22.79 -22.68
N CYS A 345 -4.90 23.44 -23.85
CA CYS A 345 -6.18 23.62 -24.53
C CYS A 345 -6.34 22.49 -25.54
#